data_61dd2208417fdbed65958007277d50b3
#
_entry.id   61dd2208417fdbed65958007277d50b3
#
_cell.length_a   1.000
_cell.length_b   1.000
_cell.length_c   1.000
_cell.angle_alpha   90.00
_cell.angle_beta   90.00
_cell.angle_gamma   90.00
#
_symmetry.space_group_name_H-M   'P 1'
#
loop_
_entity.id
_entity.type
_entity.pdbx_description
1 polymer ?
#
loop_
_entity_poly.entity_id
_entity_poly.type
_entity_poly.pdbx_seq_one_letter_code
_entity_poly.pdbx_strand_id
1 'polypeptide(L)'
;MFDQRFLDELIARSDIVDVVSGYVALQRKGGNLFGLCPFHNEKTPSFSVSPDKQIYHCFGCKKGGGVINFIMEIENLTFPEAVRFLAKRA
;
A
#
# COMPACT_ATOMS: atom_id res chain seq x y z
N MET A 1 -0.52 -19.02 12.57
CA MET A 1 -1.27 -17.77 12.51
C MET A 1 -0.50 -16.66 13.21
N PHE A 2 -0.62 -15.46 12.72
CA PHE A 2 0.12 -14.34 13.29
C PHE A 2 -0.62 -13.74 14.49
N ASP A 3 0.17 -13.36 15.51
CA ASP A 3 -0.35 -12.66 16.67
C ASP A 3 -0.75 -11.24 16.26
N GLN A 4 -1.88 -10.74 16.79
CA GLN A 4 -2.36 -9.41 16.46
C GLN A 4 -1.35 -8.33 16.84
N ARG A 5 -0.66 -8.51 17.97
CA ARG A 5 0.38 -7.57 18.39
C ARG A 5 1.53 -7.51 17.39
N PHE A 6 1.92 -8.66 16.87
CA PHE A 6 2.95 -8.73 15.82
C PHE A 6 2.49 -7.99 14.57
N LEU A 7 1.24 -8.21 14.14
CA LEU A 7 0.71 -7.54 12.96
C LEU A 7 0.63 -6.03 13.16
N ASP A 8 0.18 -5.58 14.33
CA ASP A 8 0.11 -4.16 14.63
C ASP A 8 1.48 -3.51 14.57
N GLU A 9 2.49 -4.17 15.13
CA GLU A 9 3.85 -3.67 15.11
C GLU A 9 4.41 -3.63 13.69
N LEU A 10 4.14 -4.67 12.92
CA LEU A 10 4.61 -4.73 11.54
C LEU A 10 3.99 -3.61 10.70
N ILE A 11 2.70 -3.38 10.85
CA ILE A 11 2.00 -2.32 10.13
C ILE A 11 2.57 -0.96 10.54
N ALA A 12 2.83 -0.77 11.84
CA ALA A 12 3.40 0.48 12.32
C ALA A 12 4.78 0.76 11.73
N ARG A 13 5.54 -0.29 11.44
CA ARG A 13 6.89 -0.16 10.86
C ARG A 13 6.88 -0.13 9.33
N SER A 14 5.72 -0.38 8.73
CA SER A 14 5.59 -0.47 7.27
C SER A 14 4.75 0.69 6.78
N ASP A 15 5.30 1.90 6.84
CA ASP A 15 4.59 3.09 6.39
C ASP A 15 4.15 2.92 4.94
N ILE A 16 2.85 3.13 4.68
CA ILE A 16 2.30 2.84 3.36
C ILE A 16 2.89 3.73 2.27
N VAL A 17 3.24 4.98 2.59
CA VAL A 17 3.85 5.87 1.61
C VAL A 17 5.21 5.32 1.19
N ASP A 18 6.01 4.88 2.16
CA ASP A 18 7.33 4.31 1.86
C ASP A 18 7.21 3.05 1.02
N VAL A 19 6.28 2.17 1.39
CA VAL A 19 6.12 0.91 0.69
C VAL A 19 5.64 1.15 -0.75
N VAL A 20 4.59 1.95 -0.91
CA VAL A 20 4.03 2.23 -2.23
C VAL A 20 5.02 2.97 -3.11
N SER A 21 5.83 3.86 -2.54
CA SER A 21 6.81 4.63 -3.30
C SER A 21 7.84 3.76 -4.00
N GLY A 22 8.03 2.52 -3.53
CA GLY A 22 8.91 1.59 -4.21
C GLY A 22 8.33 1.04 -5.51
N TYR A 23 7.05 1.25 -5.77
CA TYR A 23 6.36 0.75 -6.96
C TYR A 23 5.74 1.86 -7.81
N VAL A 24 5.35 2.96 -7.19
CA VAL A 24 4.61 4.03 -7.85
C VAL A 24 5.26 5.36 -7.53
N ALA A 25 5.46 6.19 -8.55
CA ALA A 25 5.94 7.55 -8.34
C ALA A 25 4.78 8.38 -7.80
N LEU A 26 4.90 8.81 -6.56
CA LEU A 26 3.85 9.56 -5.87
C LEU A 26 4.21 11.03 -5.77
N GLN A 27 3.21 11.88 -5.88
CA GLN A 27 3.36 13.32 -5.70
C GLN A 27 2.38 13.80 -4.65
N ARG A 28 2.86 14.60 -3.70
CA ARG A 28 2.01 15.14 -2.65
C ARG A 28 1.09 16.22 -3.22
N LYS A 29 -0.18 16.14 -2.85
CA LYS A 29 -1.15 17.13 -3.25
C LYS A 29 -2.14 17.28 -2.10
N GLY A 30 -2.01 18.36 -1.34
CA GLY A 30 -2.78 18.53 -0.12
C GLY A 30 -2.33 17.51 0.92
N GLY A 31 -3.26 16.86 1.58
CA GLY A 31 -2.97 15.89 2.62
C GLY A 31 -2.67 14.49 2.12
N ASN A 32 -2.77 14.25 0.81
CA ASN A 32 -2.60 12.91 0.24
C ASN A 32 -1.52 12.93 -0.83
N LEU A 33 -1.13 11.74 -1.29
CA LEU A 33 -0.22 11.58 -2.40
C LEU A 33 -0.95 10.86 -3.54
N PHE A 34 -0.59 11.21 -4.77
CA PHE A 34 -1.27 10.71 -5.94
C PHE A 34 -0.27 10.20 -6.98
N GLY A 35 -0.69 9.19 -7.74
CA GLY A 35 0.13 8.64 -8.80
C GLY A 35 -0.69 7.81 -9.75
N LEU A 36 -0.02 7.18 -10.71
CA LEU A 36 -0.69 6.29 -11.66
C LEU A 36 -0.91 4.95 -10.99
N CYS A 37 -2.12 4.40 -11.14
CA CYS A 37 -2.46 3.13 -10.52
C CYS A 37 -1.61 2.00 -11.10
N PRO A 38 -0.95 1.19 -10.24
CA PRO A 38 -0.14 0.07 -10.75
C PRO A 38 -0.96 -1.16 -11.10
N PHE A 39 -2.27 -1.15 -10.82
CA PHE A 39 -3.12 -2.33 -11.02
C PHE A 39 -3.86 -2.33 -12.33
N HIS A 40 -3.86 -1.20 -13.04
CA HIS A 40 -4.49 -1.12 -14.36
C HIS A 40 -3.83 0.00 -15.14
N ASN A 41 -4.06 -0.02 -16.46
CA ASN A 41 -3.51 0.99 -17.35
C ASN A 41 -4.30 2.29 -17.22
N GLU A 42 -3.62 3.34 -16.77
CA GLU A 42 -4.28 4.62 -16.49
C GLU A 42 -3.31 5.75 -16.78
N LYS A 43 -3.81 6.80 -17.41
CA LYS A 43 -2.98 7.96 -17.74
C LYS A 43 -3.19 9.11 -16.77
N THR A 44 -4.27 9.06 -15.99
CA THR A 44 -4.57 10.09 -14.99
C THR A 44 -4.15 9.59 -13.62
N PRO A 45 -3.62 10.47 -12.75
CA PRO A 45 -3.20 10.04 -11.41
C PRO A 45 -4.41 9.85 -10.50
N SER A 46 -5.09 8.71 -10.66
CA SER A 46 -6.27 8.37 -9.89
C SER A 46 -5.97 7.49 -8.68
N PHE A 47 -4.72 7.11 -8.48
CA PHE A 47 -4.31 6.29 -7.35
C PHE A 47 -3.88 7.20 -6.21
N SER A 48 -4.51 7.08 -5.04
CA SER A 48 -4.22 7.95 -3.92
C SER A 48 -3.74 7.16 -2.71
N VAL A 49 -2.87 7.77 -1.92
CA VAL A 49 -2.36 7.20 -0.67
C VAL A 49 -2.55 8.24 0.42
N SER A 50 -3.16 7.82 1.53
CA SER A 50 -3.36 8.69 2.69
C SER A 50 -2.33 8.35 3.76
N PRO A 51 -1.38 9.26 4.05
CA PRO A 51 -0.42 9.01 5.13
C PRO A 51 -1.09 8.92 6.49
N ASP A 52 -2.12 9.74 6.72
CA ASP A 52 -2.81 9.76 8.01
C ASP A 52 -3.56 8.47 8.27
N LYS A 53 -4.28 7.97 7.29
CA LYS A 53 -5.10 6.77 7.44
C LYS A 53 -4.34 5.50 7.10
N GLN A 54 -3.16 5.62 6.49
CA GLN A 54 -2.34 4.49 6.08
C GLN A 54 -3.10 3.54 5.16
N ILE A 55 -3.81 4.13 4.19
CA ILE A 55 -4.55 3.36 3.19
C ILE A 55 -4.27 3.91 1.80
N TYR A 56 -4.51 3.07 0.79
CA TYR A 56 -4.49 3.50 -0.61
C TYR A 56 -5.88 3.29 -1.20
N HIS A 57 -6.17 4.02 -2.25
CA HIS A 57 -7.43 3.88 -2.96
C HIS A 57 -7.26 4.36 -4.40
N CYS A 58 -7.72 3.57 -5.35
CA CYS A 58 -7.71 3.97 -6.74
C CYS A 58 -9.13 4.34 -7.16
N PHE A 59 -9.32 5.58 -7.57
CA PHE A 59 -10.64 6.05 -7.97
C PHE A 59 -11.06 5.47 -9.33
N GLY A 60 -10.10 4.95 -10.10
CA GLY A 60 -10.39 4.32 -11.37
C GLY A 60 -10.90 2.90 -11.26
N CYS A 61 -10.13 2.03 -10.60
CA CYS A 61 -10.50 0.62 -10.51
C CYS A 61 -11.10 0.22 -9.16
N LYS A 62 -11.19 1.15 -8.21
CA LYS A 62 -11.83 0.96 -6.91
C LYS A 62 -11.09 0.02 -5.97
N LYS A 63 -9.87 -0.38 -6.29
CA LYS A 63 -9.05 -1.15 -5.36
C LYS A 63 -8.59 -0.25 -4.22
N GLY A 64 -8.48 -0.83 -3.02
CA GLY A 64 -8.04 -0.07 -1.87
C GLY A 64 -7.76 -0.96 -0.69
N GLY A 65 -7.13 -0.39 0.34
CA GLY A 65 -6.84 -1.11 1.56
C GLY A 65 -5.59 -0.59 2.23
N GLY A 66 -5.08 -1.35 3.20
CA GLY A 66 -3.87 -1.01 3.92
C GLY A 66 -2.61 -1.53 3.23
N VAL A 67 -1.49 -1.44 3.95
CA VAL A 67 -0.19 -1.78 3.38
C VAL A 67 -0.08 -3.27 3.05
N ILE A 68 -0.67 -4.15 3.87
CA ILE A 68 -0.63 -5.58 3.60
C ILE A 68 -1.44 -5.89 2.35
N ASN A 69 -2.62 -5.27 2.22
CA ASN A 69 -3.45 -5.45 1.02
C ASN A 69 -2.71 -5.01 -0.23
N PHE A 70 -1.98 -3.91 -0.14
CA PHE A 70 -1.23 -3.40 -1.28
C PHE A 70 -0.19 -4.44 -1.74
N ILE A 71 0.57 -4.99 -0.81
CA ILE A 71 1.59 -5.99 -1.17
C ILE A 71 0.96 -7.26 -1.72
N MET A 72 -0.17 -7.69 -1.14
CA MET A 72 -0.88 -8.86 -1.67
C MET A 72 -1.26 -8.67 -3.13
N GLU A 73 -1.76 -7.48 -3.47
CA GLU A 73 -2.20 -7.19 -4.82
C GLU A 73 -1.04 -6.98 -5.78
N ILE A 74 -0.03 -6.21 -5.39
CA ILE A 74 1.04 -5.83 -6.30
C ILE A 74 2.03 -6.98 -6.54
N GLU A 75 2.28 -7.80 -5.52
CA GLU A 75 3.21 -8.92 -5.62
C GLU A 75 2.49 -10.25 -5.84
N ASN A 76 1.16 -10.23 -5.88
CA ASN A 76 0.33 -11.42 -6.06
C ASN A 76 0.65 -12.47 -5.00
N LEU A 77 0.57 -12.07 -3.75
CA LEU A 77 0.90 -12.92 -2.62
C LEU A 77 -0.32 -13.18 -1.76
N THR A 78 -0.28 -14.29 -1.02
CA THR A 78 -1.29 -14.55 0.01
C THR A 78 -1.01 -13.65 1.21
N PHE A 79 -1.95 -13.62 2.16
CA PHE A 79 -1.78 -12.82 3.36
C PHE A 79 -0.51 -13.20 4.13
N PRO A 80 -0.28 -14.50 4.44
CA PRO A 80 0.96 -14.85 5.16
C PRO A 80 2.22 -14.49 4.39
N GLU A 81 2.19 -14.63 3.06
CA GLU A 81 3.35 -14.28 2.24
C GLU A 81 3.62 -12.79 2.25
N ALA A 82 2.55 -11.98 2.21
CA ALA A 82 2.70 -10.53 2.26
C ALA A 82 3.23 -10.09 3.62
N VAL A 83 2.77 -10.71 4.70
CA VAL A 83 3.27 -10.41 6.04
C VAL A 83 4.77 -10.69 6.12
N ARG A 84 5.20 -11.83 5.62
CA ARG A 84 6.63 -12.18 5.62
C ARG A 84 7.44 -11.24 4.72
N PHE A 85 6.86 -10.83 3.61
CA PHE A 85 7.50 -9.87 2.70
C PHE A 85 7.79 -8.56 3.44
N LEU A 86 6.79 -8.03 4.13
CA LEU A 86 6.94 -6.79 4.87
C LEU A 86 7.87 -6.94 6.07
N ALA A 87 7.85 -8.10 6.72
CA ALA A 87 8.71 -8.36 7.87
C ALA A 87 10.19 -8.34 7.48
N LYS A 88 10.51 -8.85 6.29
CA LYS A 88 11.89 -8.81 5.79
C LYS A 88 12.34 -7.40 5.45
N ARG A 89 11.39 -6.56 5.07
CA ARG A 89 11.65 -5.19 4.70
C ARG A 89 11.83 -4.29 5.92
N ALA A 90 11.12 -4.62 7.00
CA ALA A 90 11.10 -3.77 8.20
C ALA A 90 12.41 -3.84 8.98
#